data_3db013f6bf635620ed61f383c5f0772e
#
_entry.id   3db013f6bf635620ed61f383c5f0772e
#
_cell.length_a   1.000
_cell.length_b   1.000
_cell.length_c   1.000
_cell.angle_alpha   90.00
_cell.angle_beta   90.00
_cell.angle_gamma   90.00
#
_symmetry.space_group_name_H-M   'P 1'
#
loop_
_entity.id
_entity.type
_entity.pdbx_description
1 polymer ?
#
loop_
_entity_poly.entity_id
_entity_poly.type
_entity_poly.pdbx_seq_one_letter_code
_entity_poly.pdbx_strand_id
1 'polypeptide(L)'
;PITVTAFFQLNKHTLSSSNLIGGKVSGTGIYTYGENAPISATPNQGYSFHGWTGSGIMNRESPITTVSMTMDRFVLPIFSLNSYELQVNATNGGSASGSGTYSFADRVPIQAKANEGSFFDKWFGDNIEDPFSSLTYLNIEKDQNVTASFSSNTHDLNLTAGIGGSVSGSGSYSFGSEVDVSAYPEYGYKFEMWFGDGVEDPNSSTTKVEILRDKTIFASFTPENHLLTINFESQKGDAGGTGLYEHRSMA
;
A
#
# COMPACT_ATOMS: atom_id res chain seq x y z
N PRO A 1 -48.02 85.89 6.86
CA PRO A 1 -47.89 84.46 7.30
C PRO A 1 -46.40 84.08 7.38
N ILE A 2 -45.94 83.66 8.52
CA ILE A 2 -44.60 83.14 8.67
C ILE A 2 -44.66 81.63 8.46
N THR A 3 -43.95 81.07 7.45
CA THR A 3 -43.84 79.62 7.22
C THR A 3 -42.61 79.11 7.93
N VAL A 4 -42.78 78.18 8.82
CA VAL A 4 -41.65 77.50 9.50
C VAL A 4 -41.51 76.12 8.85
N THR A 5 -40.36 75.84 8.28
CA THR A 5 -40.06 74.51 7.70
C THR A 5 -39.09 73.79 8.61
N ALA A 6 -39.45 72.59 9.13
CA ALA A 6 -38.56 71.71 9.87
C ALA A 6 -37.96 70.66 8.95
N PHE A 7 -36.64 70.50 9.02
CA PHE A 7 -35.88 69.47 8.29
C PHE A 7 -35.51 68.37 9.28
N PHE A 8 -35.84 67.16 8.95
CA PHE A 8 -35.46 65.95 9.72
C PHE A 8 -34.54 65.09 8.89
N GLN A 9 -33.47 64.63 9.47
CA GLN A 9 -32.55 63.67 8.85
C GLN A 9 -32.57 62.40 9.69
N LEU A 10 -32.61 61.23 9.01
CA LEU A 10 -32.51 59.94 9.67
C LEU A 10 -31.15 59.76 10.32
N ASN A 11 -31.12 59.22 11.51
CA ASN A 11 -29.89 58.86 12.21
C ASN A 11 -29.09 57.83 11.40
N LYS A 12 -27.76 57.93 11.51
CA LYS A 12 -26.84 56.95 10.93
C LYS A 12 -26.25 56.08 12.01
N HIS A 13 -26.02 54.81 11.68
CA HIS A 13 -25.48 53.80 12.56
C HIS A 13 -24.32 53.07 11.91
N THR A 14 -23.33 52.65 12.71
CA THR A 14 -22.15 51.93 12.23
C THR A 14 -22.36 50.45 12.37
N LEU A 15 -22.13 49.72 11.25
CA LEU A 15 -21.97 48.27 11.24
C LEU A 15 -20.49 47.92 11.20
N SER A 16 -20.00 47.22 12.19
CA SER A 16 -18.61 46.84 12.33
C SER A 16 -18.40 45.33 12.47
N SER A 17 -17.22 44.85 12.15
CA SER A 17 -16.75 43.48 12.32
C SER A 17 -15.25 43.53 12.61
N SER A 18 -14.67 42.42 13.07
CA SER A 18 -13.22 42.30 13.23
C SER A 18 -12.61 41.37 12.21
N ASN A 19 -11.29 41.46 11.99
CA ASN A 19 -10.53 40.49 11.22
C ASN A 19 -10.50 39.16 11.96
N LEU A 20 -10.78 38.07 11.25
CA LEU A 20 -10.83 36.74 11.81
C LEU A 20 -9.90 35.78 11.03
N ILE A 21 -9.37 34.82 11.76
CA ILE A 21 -8.74 33.66 11.16
C ILE A 21 -9.85 32.84 10.47
N GLY A 22 -9.63 32.41 9.24
CA GLY A 22 -10.55 31.51 8.54
C GLY A 22 -11.42 32.16 7.46
N GLY A 23 -11.48 33.49 7.35
CA GLY A 23 -12.26 34.12 6.29
C GLY A 23 -12.29 35.64 6.33
N LYS A 24 -13.09 36.22 5.44
CA LYS A 24 -13.27 37.67 5.28
C LYS A 24 -14.73 38.05 5.44
N VAL A 25 -14.97 39.27 5.92
CA VAL A 25 -16.30 39.89 6.00
C VAL A 25 -16.34 41.08 5.07
N SER A 26 -17.46 41.28 4.40
CA SER A 26 -17.77 42.50 3.65
C SER A 26 -19.15 43.06 4.07
N GLY A 27 -19.39 44.34 3.77
CA GLY A 27 -20.62 45.02 4.09
C GLY A 27 -20.57 45.79 5.40
N THR A 28 -19.40 45.96 6.05
CA THR A 28 -19.22 46.89 7.17
C THR A 28 -19.24 48.34 6.67
N GLY A 29 -19.79 49.27 7.48
CA GLY A 29 -19.89 50.66 7.06
C GLY A 29 -20.92 51.47 7.86
N ILE A 30 -21.32 52.62 7.33
CA ILE A 30 -22.32 53.50 7.93
C ILE A 30 -23.62 53.41 7.12
N TYR A 31 -24.73 53.13 7.80
CA TYR A 31 -26.06 52.90 7.24
C TYR A 31 -27.07 53.83 7.89
N THR A 32 -28.17 54.10 7.19
CA THR A 32 -29.26 54.93 7.70
C THR A 32 -30.16 54.10 8.65
N TYR A 33 -30.74 54.76 9.65
CA TYR A 33 -31.70 54.10 10.57
C TYR A 33 -32.82 53.35 9.79
N GLY A 34 -33.03 52.07 10.15
CA GLY A 34 -34.02 51.20 9.53
C GLY A 34 -33.59 50.51 8.22
N GLU A 35 -32.40 50.83 7.73
CA GLU A 35 -31.82 50.16 6.55
C GLU A 35 -31.42 48.70 6.88
N ASN A 36 -31.52 47.80 5.91
CA ASN A 36 -31.02 46.46 5.99
C ASN A 36 -29.66 46.40 5.30
N ALA A 37 -28.60 46.43 6.09
CA ALA A 37 -27.22 46.41 5.60
C ALA A 37 -26.84 45.01 5.07
N PRO A 38 -26.44 44.82 3.81
CA PRO A 38 -26.02 43.55 3.30
C PRO A 38 -24.62 43.20 3.84
N ILE A 39 -24.48 41.96 4.33
CA ILE A 39 -23.19 41.43 4.77
C ILE A 39 -22.89 40.10 4.06
N SER A 40 -21.62 39.84 3.86
CA SER A 40 -21.17 38.51 3.42
C SER A 40 -19.93 38.04 4.15
N ALA A 41 -19.87 36.73 4.39
CA ALA A 41 -18.72 36.01 4.91
C ALA A 41 -18.15 35.12 3.81
N THR A 42 -16.86 35.24 3.53
CA THR A 42 -16.15 34.42 2.55
C THR A 42 -15.09 33.61 3.27
N PRO A 43 -15.25 32.26 3.39
CA PRO A 43 -14.23 31.41 3.99
C PRO A 43 -12.92 31.46 3.20
N ASN A 44 -11.79 31.36 3.88
CA ASN A 44 -10.50 31.07 3.28
C ASN A 44 -10.42 29.59 2.88
N GLN A 45 -9.43 29.22 2.08
CA GLN A 45 -9.15 27.83 1.73
C GLN A 45 -9.00 26.98 3.01
N GLY A 46 -9.64 25.82 3.03
CA GLY A 46 -9.65 24.93 4.17
C GLY A 46 -10.60 25.27 5.30
N TYR A 47 -11.39 26.36 5.17
CA TYR A 47 -12.39 26.74 6.15
C TYR A 47 -13.80 26.69 5.59
N SER A 48 -14.76 26.47 6.45
CA SER A 48 -16.19 26.53 6.17
C SER A 48 -16.86 27.58 7.04
N PHE A 49 -17.87 28.28 6.48
CA PHE A 49 -18.73 29.15 7.26
C PHE A 49 -19.69 28.31 8.11
N HIS A 50 -19.79 28.66 9.41
CA HIS A 50 -20.64 27.94 10.36
C HIS A 50 -21.78 28.78 10.89
N GLY A 51 -21.71 30.11 10.78
CA GLY A 51 -22.76 31.02 11.22
C GLY A 51 -22.28 32.41 11.50
N TRP A 52 -23.23 33.27 11.91
CA TRP A 52 -22.98 34.65 12.38
C TRP A 52 -23.30 34.79 13.86
N THR A 53 -22.50 35.57 14.57
CA THR A 53 -22.82 36.10 15.90
C THR A 53 -23.02 37.61 15.83
N GLY A 54 -23.81 38.17 16.78
CA GLY A 54 -24.19 39.57 16.82
C GLY A 54 -25.71 39.74 16.86
N SER A 55 -26.19 40.98 16.83
CA SER A 55 -27.62 41.30 16.88
C SER A 55 -28.12 41.92 15.57
N GLY A 56 -29.41 41.80 15.29
CA GLY A 56 -30.06 42.37 14.10
C GLY A 56 -29.85 41.56 12.80
N ILE A 57 -29.19 40.44 12.85
CA ILE A 57 -28.90 39.57 11.71
C ILE A 57 -30.17 38.79 11.32
N MET A 58 -30.59 38.86 10.03
CA MET A 58 -31.83 38.27 9.55
C MET A 58 -31.71 36.74 9.41
N ASN A 59 -30.62 36.24 8.87
CA ASN A 59 -30.33 34.80 8.77
C ASN A 59 -28.89 34.52 9.22
N ARG A 60 -28.73 33.85 10.37
CA ARG A 60 -27.43 33.57 10.96
C ARG A 60 -26.71 32.40 10.30
N GLU A 61 -27.42 31.53 9.59
CA GLU A 61 -26.89 30.32 8.97
C GLU A 61 -26.48 30.54 7.51
N SER A 62 -26.86 31.69 6.91
CA SER A 62 -26.47 32.01 5.54
C SER A 62 -25.19 32.88 5.53
N PRO A 63 -24.17 32.53 4.74
CA PRO A 63 -22.97 33.35 4.60
C PRO A 63 -23.27 34.72 3.98
N ILE A 64 -24.38 34.87 3.27
CA ILE A 64 -24.87 36.13 2.71
C ILE A 64 -26.22 36.43 3.35
N THR A 65 -26.31 37.57 4.05
CA THR A 65 -27.51 37.97 4.78
C THR A 65 -27.56 39.49 4.94
N THR A 66 -28.51 40.01 5.74
CA THR A 66 -28.62 41.41 6.05
C THR A 66 -28.67 41.65 7.56
N VAL A 67 -28.31 42.86 7.98
CA VAL A 67 -28.38 43.33 9.38
C VAL A 67 -29.31 44.51 9.44
N SER A 68 -30.33 44.47 10.31
CA SER A 68 -31.23 45.63 10.54
C SER A 68 -30.56 46.72 11.36
N MET A 69 -30.41 47.93 10.81
CA MET A 69 -29.63 49.04 11.34
C MET A 69 -30.52 50.02 12.13
N THR A 70 -30.97 49.58 13.30
CA THR A 70 -31.72 50.43 14.26
C THR A 70 -30.84 51.02 15.38
N MET A 71 -29.59 50.63 15.42
CA MET A 71 -28.51 51.10 16.33
C MET A 71 -27.15 50.63 15.75
N ASP A 72 -26.05 51.04 16.33
CA ASP A 72 -24.72 50.51 16.02
C ASP A 72 -24.69 49.01 16.25
N ARG A 73 -24.10 48.29 15.31
CA ARG A 73 -24.05 46.81 15.30
C ARG A 73 -22.62 46.34 15.18
N PHE A 74 -22.36 45.22 15.87
CA PHE A 74 -21.15 44.45 15.71
C PHE A 74 -21.53 43.01 15.38
N VAL A 75 -20.97 42.47 14.29
CA VAL A 75 -21.24 41.12 13.82
C VAL A 75 -19.93 40.36 13.55
N LEU A 76 -19.91 39.07 13.86
CA LEU A 76 -18.77 38.19 13.58
C LEU A 76 -19.25 36.91 12.88
N PRO A 77 -18.62 36.51 11.78
CA PRO A 77 -18.81 35.16 11.24
C PRO A 77 -18.05 34.16 12.11
N ILE A 78 -18.54 32.93 12.14
CA ILE A 78 -17.88 31.79 12.72
C ILE A 78 -17.38 30.93 11.53
N PHE A 79 -16.07 30.70 11.47
CA PHE A 79 -15.46 29.78 10.53
C PHE A 79 -14.90 28.59 11.28
N SER A 80 -15.03 27.39 10.72
CA SER A 80 -14.41 26.17 11.22
C SER A 80 -13.38 25.65 10.21
N LEU A 81 -12.26 25.17 10.71
CA LEU A 81 -11.27 24.45 9.90
C LEU A 81 -11.85 23.11 9.47
N ASN A 82 -11.74 22.79 8.17
CA ASN A 82 -12.24 21.56 7.62
C ASN A 82 -11.37 20.38 8.06
N SER A 83 -12.00 19.22 8.23
CA SER A 83 -11.31 17.96 8.47
C SER A 83 -11.59 17.00 7.32
N TYR A 84 -10.62 16.14 7.03
CA TYR A 84 -10.65 15.19 5.92
C TYR A 84 -10.20 13.81 6.37
N GLU A 85 -10.70 12.78 5.70
CA GLU A 85 -10.32 11.40 5.95
C GLU A 85 -9.11 11.01 5.11
N LEU A 86 -8.09 10.43 5.76
CA LEU A 86 -6.97 9.78 5.11
C LEU A 86 -7.11 8.26 5.26
N GLN A 87 -7.21 7.54 4.15
CA GLN A 87 -7.15 6.09 4.10
C GLN A 87 -5.77 5.66 3.60
N VAL A 88 -5.07 4.86 4.42
CA VAL A 88 -3.76 4.30 4.10
C VAL A 88 -3.90 2.79 3.95
N ASN A 89 -3.62 2.29 2.76
CA ASN A 89 -3.72 0.88 2.39
C ASN A 89 -2.34 0.30 2.05
N ALA A 90 -2.29 -1.02 1.96
CA ALA A 90 -1.11 -1.77 1.54
C ALA A 90 -1.49 -2.86 0.55
N THR A 91 -0.65 -3.14 -0.44
CA THR A 91 -0.74 -4.35 -1.25
C THR A 91 -0.26 -5.57 -0.45
N ASN A 92 -0.40 -6.78 -1.02
CA ASN A 92 0.21 -7.98 -0.45
C ASN A 92 1.72 -7.77 -0.28
N GLY A 93 2.31 -8.37 0.77
CA GLY A 93 3.74 -8.28 1.05
C GLY A 93 4.11 -7.27 2.15
N GLY A 94 3.15 -6.54 2.72
CA GLY A 94 3.43 -5.61 3.81
C GLY A 94 2.19 -5.05 4.48
N SER A 95 2.42 -4.07 5.35
CA SER A 95 1.38 -3.29 6.04
C SER A 95 1.71 -1.81 5.95
N ALA A 96 0.68 -0.98 6.14
CA ALA A 96 0.82 0.46 6.16
C ALA A 96 0.02 1.09 7.30
N SER A 97 0.43 2.27 7.76
CA SER A 97 -0.21 3.01 8.85
C SER A 97 -0.21 4.51 8.57
N GLY A 98 -1.13 5.22 9.25
CA GLY A 98 -1.33 6.66 9.11
C GLY A 98 -2.76 7.06 8.79
N SER A 99 -3.70 6.09 8.67
CA SER A 99 -5.13 6.38 8.47
C SER A 99 -5.71 7.17 9.64
N GLY A 100 -6.65 8.08 9.34
CA GLY A 100 -7.32 8.88 10.35
C GLY A 100 -8.04 10.08 9.77
N THR A 101 -8.64 10.88 10.65
CA THR A 101 -9.23 12.17 10.32
C THR A 101 -8.27 13.29 10.75
N TYR A 102 -7.94 14.17 9.84
CA TYR A 102 -6.95 15.22 10.02
C TYR A 102 -7.49 16.58 9.56
N SER A 103 -6.97 17.66 10.10
CA SER A 103 -7.36 18.99 9.69
C SER A 103 -6.71 19.40 8.38
N PHE A 104 -7.34 20.34 7.66
CA PHE A 104 -6.75 20.96 6.49
C PHE A 104 -5.35 21.49 6.78
N ALA A 105 -4.41 21.24 5.86
CA ALA A 105 -2.99 21.57 5.94
C ALA A 105 -2.18 20.82 7.02
N ASP A 106 -2.76 19.81 7.68
CA ASP A 106 -1.96 18.91 8.52
C ASP A 106 -0.93 18.17 7.66
N ARG A 107 0.30 18.08 8.19
CA ARG A 107 1.39 17.28 7.65
C ARG A 107 1.44 15.95 8.39
N VAL A 108 0.95 14.89 7.76
CA VAL A 108 0.70 13.59 8.39
C VAL A 108 1.78 12.58 8.01
N PRO A 109 2.39 11.88 8.99
CA PRO A 109 3.31 10.77 8.69
C PRO A 109 2.54 9.53 8.23
N ILE A 110 3.04 8.88 7.18
CA ILE A 110 2.61 7.55 6.73
C ILE A 110 3.81 6.62 6.74
N GLN A 111 3.58 5.37 7.14
CA GLN A 111 4.63 4.38 7.24
C GLN A 111 4.21 3.06 6.60
N ALA A 112 5.09 2.52 5.76
CA ALA A 112 5.02 1.19 5.17
C ALA A 112 6.01 0.27 5.87
N LYS A 113 5.59 -0.98 6.14
CA LYS A 113 6.42 -2.02 6.73
C LYS A 113 6.29 -3.30 5.92
N ALA A 114 7.37 -3.71 5.26
CA ALA A 114 7.43 -4.96 4.51
C ALA A 114 7.39 -6.17 5.45
N ASN A 115 6.73 -7.24 5.01
CA ASN A 115 6.80 -8.56 5.62
C ASN A 115 8.12 -9.25 5.25
N GLU A 116 8.43 -10.35 5.93
CA GLU A 116 9.56 -11.20 5.57
C GLU A 116 9.45 -11.65 4.10
N GLY A 117 10.56 -11.63 3.39
CA GLY A 117 10.61 -11.97 1.98
C GLY A 117 10.02 -10.95 1.02
N SER A 118 9.67 -9.77 1.49
CA SER A 118 9.18 -8.67 0.66
C SER A 118 9.96 -7.38 0.91
N PHE A 119 9.90 -6.45 -0.02
CA PHE A 119 10.43 -5.10 0.15
C PHE A 119 9.40 -4.06 -0.30
N PHE A 120 9.51 -2.85 0.26
CA PHE A 120 8.68 -1.73 -0.12
C PHE A 120 9.15 -1.16 -1.46
N ASP A 121 8.22 -0.98 -2.42
CA ASP A 121 8.51 -0.36 -3.72
C ASP A 121 8.30 1.14 -3.67
N LYS A 122 7.06 1.55 -3.44
CA LYS A 122 6.66 2.96 -3.40
C LYS A 122 5.25 3.14 -2.87
N TRP A 123 4.92 4.39 -2.58
CA TRP A 123 3.57 4.85 -2.34
C TRP A 123 2.88 5.29 -3.63
N PHE A 124 1.58 5.01 -3.71
CA PHE A 124 0.66 5.57 -4.70
C PHE A 124 -0.33 6.48 -4.00
N GLY A 125 -0.60 7.66 -4.57
CA GLY A 125 -1.53 8.67 -4.07
C GLY A 125 -1.04 10.09 -4.32
N ASP A 126 -1.86 11.07 -3.92
CA ASP A 126 -1.56 12.49 -4.10
C ASP A 126 -0.83 13.07 -2.86
N ASN A 127 -0.13 14.19 -3.04
CA ASN A 127 0.48 15.02 -2.01
C ASN A 127 1.49 14.31 -1.10
N ILE A 128 2.09 13.21 -1.55
CA ILE A 128 3.14 12.47 -0.85
C ILE A 128 4.48 13.17 -1.10
N GLU A 129 5.21 13.51 -0.04
CA GLU A 129 6.48 14.26 -0.15
C GLU A 129 7.58 13.42 -0.82
N ASP A 130 7.75 12.18 -0.39
CA ASP A 130 8.69 11.22 -1.01
C ASP A 130 7.99 9.87 -1.17
N PRO A 131 7.54 9.53 -2.39
CA PRO A 131 6.84 8.28 -2.63
C PRO A 131 7.74 7.04 -2.56
N PHE A 132 9.07 7.17 -2.57
CA PHE A 132 10.00 6.04 -2.51
C PHE A 132 10.55 5.78 -1.10
N SER A 133 10.25 6.63 -0.13
CA SER A 133 10.59 6.40 1.28
C SER A 133 9.46 5.65 1.99
N SER A 134 9.80 4.54 2.66
CA SER A 134 8.83 3.77 3.45
C SER A 134 8.25 4.55 4.64
N LEU A 135 8.96 5.57 5.13
CA LEU A 135 8.46 6.56 6.08
C LEU A 135 8.52 7.93 5.41
N THR A 136 7.37 8.52 5.18
CA THR A 136 7.23 9.83 4.53
C THR A 136 6.05 10.60 5.11
N TYR A 137 5.77 11.77 4.54
CA TYR A 137 4.67 12.62 4.95
C TYR A 137 3.81 12.99 3.76
N LEU A 138 2.57 13.35 4.05
CA LEU A 138 1.67 13.98 3.08
C LEU A 138 0.90 15.13 3.72
N ASN A 139 0.46 16.09 2.88
CA ASN A 139 -0.31 17.23 3.31
C ASN A 139 -1.80 17.01 3.04
N ILE A 140 -2.63 17.30 4.02
CA ILE A 140 -4.09 17.10 3.95
C ILE A 140 -4.76 18.33 3.34
N GLU A 141 -5.37 18.17 2.16
CA GLU A 141 -6.13 19.22 1.47
C GLU A 141 -7.57 18.78 1.15
N LYS A 142 -7.82 17.50 1.11
CA LYS A 142 -9.10 16.84 0.80
C LYS A 142 -9.07 15.42 1.37
N ASP A 143 -10.18 14.69 1.26
CA ASP A 143 -10.18 13.24 1.50
C ASP A 143 -9.21 12.56 0.55
N GLN A 144 -8.37 11.66 1.07
CA GLN A 144 -7.27 11.03 0.35
C GLN A 144 -7.22 9.53 0.60
N ASN A 145 -6.77 8.82 -0.42
CA ASN A 145 -6.49 7.40 -0.35
C ASN A 145 -5.07 7.15 -0.90
N VAL A 146 -4.20 6.58 -0.08
CA VAL A 146 -2.83 6.24 -0.46
C VAL A 146 -2.58 4.74 -0.24
N THR A 147 -1.74 4.16 -1.07
CA THR A 147 -1.45 2.72 -1.02
C THR A 147 0.05 2.49 -1.08
N ALA A 148 0.58 1.76 -0.10
CA ALA A 148 1.93 1.21 -0.12
C ALA A 148 1.98 -0.01 -1.03
N SER A 149 2.94 -0.05 -1.96
CA SER A 149 3.21 -1.18 -2.84
C SER A 149 4.43 -1.94 -2.36
N PHE A 150 4.32 -3.27 -2.43
CA PHE A 150 5.39 -4.20 -2.04
C PHE A 150 5.61 -5.22 -3.15
N SER A 151 6.87 -5.66 -3.28
CA SER A 151 7.30 -6.75 -4.16
C SER A 151 7.97 -7.85 -3.34
N SER A 152 7.88 -9.10 -3.82
CA SER A 152 8.56 -10.23 -3.18
C SER A 152 10.02 -10.30 -3.59
N ASN A 153 10.90 -10.67 -2.66
CA ASN A 153 12.27 -11.07 -2.97
C ASN A 153 12.24 -12.32 -3.86
N THR A 154 13.17 -12.42 -4.80
CA THR A 154 13.39 -13.63 -5.61
C THR A 154 14.70 -14.30 -5.22
N HIS A 155 14.73 -15.63 -5.33
CA HIS A 155 15.89 -16.46 -5.01
C HIS A 155 16.11 -17.49 -6.10
N ASP A 156 17.37 -17.84 -6.35
CA ASP A 156 17.76 -18.79 -7.37
C ASP A 156 17.79 -20.21 -6.80
N LEU A 157 17.10 -21.13 -7.50
CA LEU A 157 17.20 -22.57 -7.30
C LEU A 157 18.07 -23.15 -8.40
N ASN A 158 19.24 -23.64 -8.03
CA ASN A 158 20.19 -24.32 -8.91
C ASN A 158 20.13 -25.83 -8.66
N LEU A 159 19.69 -26.59 -9.67
CA LEU A 159 19.70 -28.06 -9.63
C LEU A 159 20.87 -28.58 -10.43
N THR A 160 21.56 -29.59 -9.89
CA THR A 160 22.61 -30.31 -10.57
C THR A 160 22.34 -31.82 -10.53
N ALA A 161 22.68 -32.51 -11.59
CA ALA A 161 22.53 -33.96 -11.71
C ALA A 161 23.91 -34.64 -11.59
N GLY A 162 23.95 -35.75 -10.87
CA GLY A 162 25.05 -36.71 -10.92
C GLY A 162 25.11 -37.46 -12.24
N ILE A 163 26.13 -38.32 -12.39
CA ILE A 163 26.26 -39.22 -13.56
C ILE A 163 25.03 -40.14 -13.61
N GLY A 164 24.46 -40.31 -14.79
CA GLY A 164 23.37 -41.25 -15.03
C GLY A 164 21.97 -40.67 -14.95
N GLY A 165 21.83 -39.32 -15.00
CA GLY A 165 20.51 -38.70 -15.08
C GLY A 165 20.55 -37.21 -15.39
N SER A 166 19.36 -36.62 -15.41
CA SER A 166 19.14 -35.16 -15.59
C SER A 166 18.10 -34.65 -14.61
N VAL A 167 17.99 -33.33 -14.47
CA VAL A 167 17.07 -32.68 -13.53
C VAL A 167 16.33 -31.53 -14.21
N SER A 168 15.15 -31.20 -13.68
CA SER A 168 14.39 -30.03 -14.08
C SER A 168 13.79 -29.30 -12.86
N GLY A 169 13.57 -27.98 -12.99
CA GLY A 169 13.04 -27.13 -11.94
C GLY A 169 13.99 -26.01 -11.48
N SER A 170 15.18 -25.85 -12.11
CA SER A 170 16.05 -24.70 -11.85
C SER A 170 15.41 -23.41 -12.34
N GLY A 171 15.61 -22.30 -11.60
CA GLY A 171 15.10 -20.99 -11.96
C GLY A 171 15.14 -20.01 -10.80
N SER A 172 14.64 -18.79 -11.04
CA SER A 172 14.44 -17.77 -10.01
C SER A 172 12.98 -17.75 -9.60
N TYR A 173 12.71 -17.85 -8.29
CA TYR A 173 11.39 -18.00 -7.70
C TYR A 173 11.19 -17.01 -6.57
N SER A 174 9.94 -16.60 -6.32
CA SER A 174 9.62 -15.72 -5.21
C SER A 174 9.84 -16.40 -3.86
N PHE A 175 10.23 -15.60 -2.85
CA PHE A 175 10.33 -16.06 -1.46
C PHE A 175 9.05 -16.79 -1.01
N GLY A 176 9.20 -17.92 -0.35
CA GLY A 176 8.10 -18.75 0.13
C GLY A 176 7.41 -19.61 -0.94
N SER A 177 7.93 -19.62 -2.17
CA SER A 177 7.38 -20.50 -3.22
C SER A 177 7.73 -21.96 -2.93
N GLU A 178 6.81 -22.90 -3.20
CA GLU A 178 7.05 -24.31 -3.34
C GLU A 178 7.23 -24.65 -4.81
N VAL A 179 8.38 -25.17 -5.18
CA VAL A 179 8.77 -25.46 -6.56
C VAL A 179 8.85 -26.97 -6.79
N ASP A 180 8.15 -27.48 -7.79
CA ASP A 180 8.26 -28.87 -8.21
C ASP A 180 9.62 -29.10 -8.89
N VAL A 181 10.36 -30.11 -8.43
CA VAL A 181 11.63 -30.56 -8.99
C VAL A 181 11.54 -32.02 -9.41
N SER A 182 12.20 -32.34 -10.50
CA SER A 182 12.17 -33.73 -11.04
C SER A 182 13.57 -34.18 -11.46
N ALA A 183 13.87 -35.45 -11.12
CA ALA A 183 15.06 -36.16 -11.52
C ALA A 183 14.68 -37.27 -12.52
N TYR A 184 15.40 -37.35 -13.64
CA TYR A 184 15.17 -38.29 -14.73
C TYR A 184 16.39 -39.20 -14.90
N PRO A 185 16.31 -40.45 -14.43
CA PRO A 185 17.38 -41.42 -14.66
C PRO A 185 17.59 -41.70 -16.14
N GLU A 186 18.82 -41.85 -16.58
CA GLU A 186 19.18 -42.39 -17.89
C GLU A 186 19.04 -43.92 -17.91
N TYR A 187 19.01 -44.46 -19.12
CA TYR A 187 18.92 -45.92 -19.28
C TYR A 187 20.06 -46.64 -18.55
N GLY A 188 19.71 -47.59 -17.70
CA GLY A 188 20.61 -48.38 -16.85
C GLY A 188 20.98 -47.72 -15.53
N TYR A 189 20.30 -46.62 -15.18
CA TYR A 189 20.43 -45.98 -13.89
C TYR A 189 19.05 -45.84 -13.22
N LYS A 190 19.05 -45.73 -11.89
CA LYS A 190 17.88 -45.39 -11.11
C LYS A 190 18.19 -44.18 -10.23
N PHE A 191 17.18 -43.37 -9.98
CA PHE A 191 17.28 -42.26 -9.01
C PHE A 191 17.60 -42.83 -7.61
N GLU A 192 18.52 -42.20 -6.92
CA GLU A 192 18.89 -42.58 -5.56
C GLU A 192 18.26 -41.60 -4.56
N MET A 193 18.68 -40.36 -4.59
CA MET A 193 18.13 -39.34 -3.70
C MET A 193 18.54 -37.92 -4.11
N TRP A 194 17.83 -36.95 -3.55
CA TRP A 194 18.21 -35.54 -3.57
C TRP A 194 19.06 -35.17 -2.36
N PHE A 195 20.06 -34.32 -2.56
CA PHE A 195 20.90 -33.71 -1.54
C PHE A 195 20.72 -32.20 -1.59
N GLY A 196 20.35 -31.58 -0.47
CA GLY A 196 20.17 -30.14 -0.33
C GLY A 196 19.14 -29.80 0.73
N ASP A 197 19.07 -28.52 1.07
CA ASP A 197 18.18 -28.02 2.11
C ASP A 197 16.79 -27.67 1.55
N GLY A 198 15.74 -28.05 2.27
CA GLY A 198 14.35 -27.70 1.95
C GLY A 198 13.71 -28.59 0.89
N VAL A 199 14.27 -29.75 0.60
CA VAL A 199 13.62 -30.81 -0.19
C VAL A 199 12.59 -31.51 0.69
N GLU A 200 11.34 -31.58 0.25
CA GLU A 200 10.23 -32.15 1.03
C GLU A 200 10.39 -33.66 1.20
N ASP A 201 10.60 -34.38 0.10
CA ASP A 201 10.91 -35.83 0.08
C ASP A 201 12.19 -36.08 -0.71
N PRO A 202 13.34 -36.27 -0.05
CA PRO A 202 14.61 -36.49 -0.74
C PRO A 202 14.70 -37.83 -1.45
N ASN A 203 13.81 -38.82 -1.18
CA ASN A 203 13.82 -40.14 -1.78
C ASN A 203 12.87 -40.26 -2.98
N SER A 204 12.04 -39.29 -3.24
CA SER A 204 11.17 -39.23 -4.40
C SER A 204 11.86 -38.54 -5.57
N SER A 205 11.86 -39.17 -6.76
CA SER A 205 12.40 -38.55 -7.98
C SER A 205 11.66 -37.29 -8.40
N THR A 206 10.42 -37.10 -7.93
CA THR A 206 9.62 -35.87 -8.08
C THR A 206 9.20 -35.42 -6.71
N THR A 207 9.58 -34.21 -6.34
CA THR A 207 9.33 -33.62 -4.99
C THR A 207 9.20 -32.11 -5.09
N LYS A 208 9.05 -31.46 -3.94
CA LYS A 208 8.98 -29.99 -3.84
C LYS A 208 10.18 -29.44 -3.06
N VAL A 209 10.50 -28.19 -3.38
CA VAL A 209 11.53 -27.42 -2.68
C VAL A 209 10.92 -26.08 -2.28
N GLU A 210 10.98 -25.76 -0.98
CA GLU A 210 10.58 -24.45 -0.46
C GLU A 210 11.70 -23.42 -0.67
N ILE A 211 11.37 -22.25 -1.20
CA ILE A 211 12.33 -21.21 -1.57
C ILE A 211 12.33 -20.05 -0.54
N LEU A 212 13.22 -20.12 0.45
CA LEU A 212 13.43 -19.06 1.45
C LEU A 212 14.76 -18.30 1.24
N ARG A 213 15.64 -18.81 0.36
CA ARG A 213 16.94 -18.26 0.01
C ARG A 213 17.44 -18.95 -1.25
N ASP A 214 18.55 -18.47 -1.81
CA ASP A 214 19.25 -19.17 -2.89
C ASP A 214 19.63 -20.58 -2.44
N LYS A 215 19.38 -21.57 -3.32
CA LYS A 215 19.62 -22.97 -3.04
C LYS A 215 20.34 -23.67 -4.17
N THR A 216 21.20 -24.62 -3.80
CA THR A 216 21.79 -25.58 -4.71
C THR A 216 21.44 -26.98 -4.24
N ILE A 217 20.82 -27.77 -5.10
CA ILE A 217 20.36 -29.13 -4.82
C ILE A 217 20.93 -30.07 -5.88
N PHE A 218 21.37 -31.24 -5.41
CA PHE A 218 22.00 -32.26 -6.24
C PHE A 218 21.16 -33.53 -6.24
N ALA A 219 20.94 -34.12 -7.44
CA ALA A 219 20.32 -35.44 -7.62
C ALA A 219 21.39 -36.49 -7.81
N SER A 220 21.32 -37.59 -7.04
CA SER A 220 22.18 -38.75 -7.18
C SER A 220 21.45 -39.86 -7.93
N PHE A 221 22.22 -40.57 -8.73
CA PHE A 221 21.77 -41.75 -9.50
C PHE A 221 22.74 -42.89 -9.29
N THR A 222 22.22 -44.12 -9.25
CA THR A 222 23.04 -45.33 -9.12
C THR A 222 22.77 -46.25 -10.32
N PRO A 223 23.81 -46.97 -10.83
CA PRO A 223 23.61 -47.96 -11.87
C PRO A 223 22.62 -49.05 -11.44
N GLU A 224 21.80 -49.49 -12.36
CA GLU A 224 20.98 -50.71 -12.15
C GLU A 224 21.84 -51.93 -12.23
N ASN A 225 21.62 -52.86 -11.32
CA ASN A 225 22.30 -54.15 -11.31
C ASN A 225 21.43 -55.20 -12.00
N HIS A 226 22.03 -55.96 -12.87
CA HIS A 226 21.36 -57.08 -13.58
C HIS A 226 21.98 -58.39 -13.15
N LEU A 227 21.11 -59.38 -12.87
CA LEU A 227 21.54 -60.73 -12.54
C LEU A 227 21.82 -61.48 -13.84
N LEU A 228 23.05 -61.86 -14.07
CA LEU A 228 23.42 -62.80 -15.10
C LEU A 228 23.39 -64.22 -14.51
N THR A 229 22.49 -65.05 -15.02
CA THR A 229 22.43 -66.47 -14.70
C THR A 229 22.82 -67.31 -15.94
N ILE A 230 23.87 -68.06 -15.81
CA ILE A 230 24.32 -68.98 -16.87
C ILE A 230 23.84 -70.38 -16.51
N ASN A 231 22.96 -70.97 -17.35
CA ASN A 231 22.52 -72.32 -17.23
C ASN A 231 23.26 -73.16 -18.24
N PHE A 232 23.86 -74.24 -17.79
CA PHE A 232 24.56 -75.21 -18.69
C PHE A 232 24.24 -76.63 -18.31
N GLU A 233 24.33 -77.55 -19.31
CA GLU A 233 24.20 -78.99 -19.08
C GLU A 233 25.56 -79.52 -18.62
N SER A 234 25.58 -80.19 -17.46
CA SER A 234 26.79 -80.57 -16.72
C SER A 234 27.65 -81.67 -17.40
N GLN A 235 27.29 -82.14 -18.62
CA GLN A 235 28.02 -83.24 -19.28
C GLN A 235 29.19 -82.77 -20.20
N LYS A 236 29.44 -81.44 -20.38
CA LYS A 236 30.40 -80.97 -21.39
C LYS A 236 31.32 -79.78 -20.91
N GLY A 237 31.36 -79.44 -19.66
CA GLY A 237 32.26 -78.38 -19.15
C GLY A 237 31.67 -77.54 -18.05
N ASP A 238 32.47 -76.55 -17.54
CA ASP A 238 32.11 -75.61 -16.54
C ASP A 238 31.76 -74.25 -17.17
N ALA A 239 30.80 -73.57 -16.63
CA ALA A 239 30.50 -72.16 -16.96
C ALA A 239 30.76 -71.23 -15.81
N GLY A 240 31.45 -70.12 -16.08
CA GLY A 240 31.76 -69.09 -15.12
C GLY A 240 31.00 -67.77 -15.48
N GLY A 241 31.01 -66.82 -14.57
CA GLY A 241 30.47 -65.43 -14.81
C GLY A 241 29.05 -65.19 -14.30
N THR A 242 28.45 -66.16 -13.58
CA THR A 242 27.15 -65.91 -12.91
C THR A 242 27.35 -64.90 -11.78
N GLY A 243 26.52 -63.87 -11.71
CA GLY A 243 26.59 -62.82 -10.67
C GLY A 243 25.75 -61.63 -10.94
N LEU A 244 25.81 -60.65 -10.04
CA LEU A 244 25.21 -59.36 -10.21
C LEU A 244 26.23 -58.41 -10.87
N TYR A 245 25.81 -57.77 -11.95
CA TYR A 245 26.63 -56.87 -12.74
C TYR A 245 25.94 -55.52 -12.83
N GLU A 246 26.71 -54.44 -12.69
CA GLU A 246 26.22 -53.10 -13.00
C GLU A 246 25.88 -53.00 -14.50
N HIS A 247 24.93 -52.16 -14.82
CA HIS A 247 24.55 -51.87 -16.19
C HIS A 247 25.81 -51.47 -17.01
N ARG A 248 25.99 -52.09 -18.21
CA ARG A 248 27.15 -51.92 -19.11
C ARG A 248 28.49 -52.43 -18.57
N SER A 249 28.55 -53.08 -17.42
CA SER A 249 29.76 -53.82 -17.04
C SER A 249 30.01 -54.99 -17.98
N MET A 250 31.27 -55.34 -18.22
CA MET A 250 31.62 -56.58 -18.92
C MET A 250 31.58 -57.75 -17.91
N ALA A 251 30.89 -58.80 -18.26
CA ALA A 251 30.80 -60.03 -17.47
C ALA A 251 32.00 -60.95 -17.68
#